data_5fa59fe6c220e0af9a1cc75193bcb0cc
#
_entry.id   5fa59fe6c220e0af9a1cc75193bcb0cc
#
_cell.length_a   1.000
_cell.length_b   1.000
_cell.length_c   1.000
_cell.angle_alpha   90.00
_cell.angle_beta   90.00
_cell.angle_gamma   90.00
#
_symmetry.space_group_name_H-M   'P 1'
#
loop_
_entity.id
_entity.type
_entity.pdbx_description
1 polymer ?
#
loop_
_entity_poly.entity_id
_entity_poly.type
_entity_poly.pdbx_seq_one_letter_code
_entity_poly.pdbx_strand_id
1 'polypeptide(L)'
;FYCYDMSDERYTKSFLKNKSHWVWKLPGQMIQNIIPHAVMKIAEYIDDSFDLIAIGFTSNYFLKLGEKHLIDELRVMMIDKNQVTAFLSFSTQMKPAMIQFRILGPQNGIVIDEVQQSIIKLHGRKYKSYLERFVPLYKYSKQYKKNFYKNLGLFIKREFHMKRGLYNLIESFYKSIENDEAPPISYEDILKCSKITDMIIKQIYKETLS
;
A
#
# COMPACT_ATOMS: atom_id res chain seq x y z
N PHE A 1 5.20 -0.92 0.63
CA PHE A 1 5.57 -1.29 -0.76
C PHE A 1 4.33 -1.72 -1.52
N TYR A 2 4.12 -1.11 -2.67
CA TYR A 2 3.05 -1.44 -3.61
C TYR A 2 3.70 -1.74 -4.96
N CYS A 3 3.87 -3.02 -5.26
CA CYS A 3 4.53 -3.48 -6.49
C CYS A 3 3.54 -4.29 -7.30
N TYR A 4 3.29 -3.86 -8.53
CA TYR A 4 2.42 -4.52 -9.50
C TYR A 4 3.25 -4.96 -10.71
N ASP A 5 2.96 -6.13 -11.27
CA ASP A 5 3.55 -6.57 -12.52
C ASP A 5 2.66 -6.13 -13.69
N MET A 6 2.92 -4.94 -14.23
CA MET A 6 2.18 -4.40 -15.39
C MET A 6 2.68 -4.95 -16.72
N SER A 7 3.74 -5.78 -16.75
CA SER A 7 4.14 -6.52 -17.95
C SER A 7 3.17 -7.65 -18.29
N ASP A 8 2.24 -8.01 -17.38
CA ASP A 8 1.15 -8.93 -17.68
C ASP A 8 0.26 -8.33 -18.77
N GLU A 9 0.06 -9.08 -19.85
CA GLU A 9 -0.74 -8.65 -21.00
C GLU A 9 -2.16 -8.21 -20.64
N ARG A 10 -2.74 -8.74 -19.58
CA ARG A 10 -4.08 -8.38 -19.10
C ARG A 10 -4.14 -6.90 -18.72
N TYR A 11 -3.16 -6.41 -17.99
CA TYR A 11 -3.07 -4.99 -17.62
C TYR A 11 -2.70 -4.12 -18.81
N THR A 12 -1.76 -4.57 -19.64
CA THR A 12 -1.34 -3.84 -20.84
C THR A 12 -2.49 -3.65 -21.82
N LYS A 13 -3.29 -4.72 -22.06
CA LYS A 13 -4.44 -4.66 -22.96
C LYS A 13 -5.58 -3.80 -22.42
N SER A 14 -5.90 -3.93 -21.13
CA SER A 14 -7.04 -3.20 -20.54
C SER A 14 -6.76 -1.73 -20.31
N PHE A 15 -5.53 -1.37 -19.99
CA PHE A 15 -5.15 -0.02 -19.59
C PHE A 15 -4.42 0.75 -20.72
N LEU A 16 -3.29 0.25 -21.20
CA LEU A 16 -2.46 1.01 -22.15
C LEU A 16 -3.08 1.13 -23.54
N LYS A 17 -3.75 0.09 -24.02
CA LYS A 17 -4.39 0.12 -25.36
C LYS A 17 -5.70 0.87 -25.39
N ASN A 18 -6.34 1.04 -24.24
CA ASN A 18 -7.59 1.79 -24.14
C ASN A 18 -7.37 3.20 -23.60
N LYS A 19 -6.95 4.12 -24.47
CA LYS A 19 -6.75 5.54 -24.10
C LYS A 19 -8.04 6.27 -23.70
N SER A 20 -9.21 5.72 -23.99
CA SER A 20 -10.50 6.25 -23.53
C SER A 20 -10.83 5.84 -22.08
N HIS A 21 -10.06 4.96 -21.47
CA HIS A 21 -10.26 4.55 -20.09
C HIS A 21 -10.20 5.75 -19.15
N TRP A 22 -11.15 5.86 -18.22
CA TRP A 22 -11.34 7.02 -17.34
C TRP A 22 -10.08 7.41 -16.54
N VAL A 23 -9.22 6.45 -16.21
CA VAL A 23 -7.97 6.70 -15.48
C VAL A 23 -7.05 7.69 -16.20
N TRP A 24 -7.04 7.70 -17.55
CA TRP A 24 -6.26 8.66 -18.34
C TRP A 24 -6.75 10.11 -18.21
N LYS A 25 -8.00 10.30 -17.75
CA LYS A 25 -8.61 11.62 -17.53
C LYS A 25 -8.29 12.20 -16.15
N LEU A 26 -7.74 11.39 -15.23
CA LEU A 26 -7.34 11.86 -13.91
C LEU A 26 -6.07 12.73 -14.01
N PRO A 27 -5.93 13.82 -13.24
CA PRO A 27 -4.72 14.65 -13.20
C PRO A 27 -3.45 13.85 -12.89
N GLY A 28 -3.53 12.90 -11.97
CA GLY A 28 -2.43 11.98 -11.60
C GLY A 28 -2.50 10.61 -12.28
N GLN A 29 -3.36 10.45 -13.26
CA GLN A 29 -3.52 9.21 -14.04
C GLN A 29 -3.54 7.95 -13.17
N MET A 30 -2.74 6.94 -13.52
CA MET A 30 -2.65 5.66 -12.82
C MET A 30 -2.24 5.82 -11.35
N ILE A 31 -1.30 6.71 -11.06
CA ILE A 31 -0.84 6.97 -9.70
C ILE A 31 -2.03 7.40 -8.83
N GLN A 32 -2.83 8.36 -9.29
CA GLN A 32 -3.99 8.86 -8.52
C GLN A 32 -5.04 7.79 -8.26
N ASN A 33 -5.17 6.82 -9.15
CA ASN A 33 -6.11 5.72 -8.95
C ASN A 33 -5.63 4.70 -7.89
N ILE A 34 -4.31 4.50 -7.76
CA ILE A 34 -3.77 3.36 -6.99
C ILE A 34 -3.26 3.80 -5.62
N ILE A 35 -2.53 4.91 -5.53
CA ILE A 35 -1.84 5.28 -4.29
C ILE A 35 -2.76 5.61 -3.10
N PRO A 36 -4.02 6.05 -3.25
CA PRO A 36 -4.89 6.28 -2.09
C PRO A 36 -5.01 5.06 -1.17
N HIS A 37 -4.94 3.84 -1.72
CA HIS A 37 -4.95 2.60 -0.92
C HIS A 37 -3.73 2.48 0.01
N ALA A 38 -2.57 2.99 -0.42
CA ALA A 38 -1.36 3.02 0.39
C ALA A 38 -1.34 4.22 1.34
N VAL A 39 -1.75 5.38 0.82
CA VAL A 39 -1.78 6.64 1.57
C VAL A 39 -2.72 6.54 2.78
N MET A 40 -3.90 5.95 2.62
CA MET A 40 -4.85 5.76 3.73
C MET A 40 -4.21 5.03 4.92
N LYS A 41 -3.41 3.98 4.65
CA LYS A 41 -2.72 3.22 5.69
C LYS A 41 -1.61 4.01 6.38
N ILE A 42 -0.97 4.92 5.67
CA ILE A 42 0.07 5.79 6.23
C ILE A 42 -0.55 6.95 7.01
N ALA A 43 -1.65 7.51 6.49
CA ALA A 43 -2.36 8.63 7.09
C ALA A 43 -2.82 8.34 8.53
N GLU A 44 -3.11 7.07 8.85
CA GLU A 44 -3.47 6.62 10.20
C GLU A 44 -2.35 6.84 11.24
N TYR A 45 -1.07 6.86 10.80
CA TYR A 45 0.11 6.92 11.69
C TYR A 45 0.85 8.25 11.65
N ILE A 46 0.59 9.11 10.68
CA ILE A 46 1.24 10.42 10.51
C ILE A 46 0.32 11.51 11.07
N ASP A 47 0.85 12.48 11.78
CA ASP A 47 0.12 13.67 12.24
C ASP A 47 -0.35 14.54 11.06
N ASP A 48 -1.24 15.51 11.29
CA ASP A 48 -1.76 16.40 10.24
C ASP A 48 -0.73 17.44 9.76
N SER A 49 0.27 17.72 10.59
CA SER A 49 1.42 18.56 10.26
C SER A 49 2.62 17.69 9.92
N PHE A 50 2.96 17.61 8.66
CA PHE A 50 4.06 16.79 8.13
C PHE A 50 4.72 17.45 6.91
N ASP A 51 6.00 17.14 6.72
CA ASP A 51 6.74 17.41 5.49
C ASP A 51 6.67 16.20 4.58
N LEU A 52 6.63 16.43 3.25
CA LEU A 52 6.51 15.39 2.24
C LEU A 52 7.44 15.67 1.06
N ILE A 53 8.19 14.65 0.66
CA ILE A 53 9.00 14.64 -0.57
C ILE A 53 8.52 13.47 -1.42
N ALA A 54 8.16 13.75 -2.68
CA ALA A 54 7.73 12.75 -3.63
C ALA A 54 8.55 12.85 -4.92
N ILE A 55 9.05 11.71 -5.40
CA ILE A 55 9.77 11.56 -6.66
C ILE A 55 9.01 10.55 -7.51
N GLY A 56 8.57 10.99 -8.68
CA GLY A 56 7.89 10.15 -9.66
C GLY A 56 8.67 10.09 -10.97
N PHE A 57 8.71 8.94 -11.62
CA PHE A 57 9.35 8.79 -12.92
C PHE A 57 8.66 7.70 -13.75
N THR A 58 8.94 7.73 -15.05
CA THR A 58 8.47 6.71 -15.99
C THR A 58 9.51 5.61 -16.09
N SER A 59 9.10 4.35 -15.93
CA SER A 59 10.00 3.21 -16.08
C SER A 59 10.49 3.02 -17.52
N ASN A 60 11.64 2.39 -17.67
CA ASN A 60 12.18 2.04 -18.97
C ASN A 60 11.23 1.17 -19.81
N TYR A 61 10.37 0.39 -19.17
CA TYR A 61 9.36 -0.41 -19.86
C TYR A 61 8.34 0.49 -20.58
N PHE A 62 7.77 1.46 -19.89
CA PHE A 62 6.80 2.38 -20.48
C PHE A 62 7.44 3.37 -21.46
N LEU A 63 8.67 3.80 -21.22
CA LEU A 63 9.43 4.61 -22.18
C LEU A 63 9.61 3.89 -23.53
N LYS A 64 9.91 2.57 -23.52
CA LYS A 64 10.00 1.76 -24.73
C LYS A 64 8.67 1.58 -25.45
N LEU A 65 7.55 1.69 -24.75
CA LEU A 65 6.20 1.67 -25.32
C LEU A 65 5.74 3.05 -25.84
N GLY A 66 6.58 4.08 -25.71
CA GLY A 66 6.26 5.44 -26.14
C GLY A 66 5.50 6.27 -25.09
N GLU A 67 5.27 5.76 -23.90
CA GLU A 67 4.52 6.41 -22.82
C GLU A 67 5.45 7.28 -21.96
N LYS A 68 5.92 8.40 -22.51
CA LYS A 68 6.95 9.26 -21.86
C LYS A 68 6.45 10.04 -20.65
N HIS A 69 5.14 10.26 -20.53
CA HIS A 69 4.54 11.08 -19.47
C HIS A 69 3.73 10.28 -18.45
N LEU A 70 3.74 8.95 -18.57
CA LEU A 70 3.07 8.08 -17.61
C LEU A 70 3.99 7.79 -16.44
N ILE A 71 3.74 8.39 -15.30
CA ILE A 71 4.46 8.07 -14.08
C ILE A 71 3.96 6.72 -13.56
N ASP A 72 4.84 5.74 -13.46
CA ASP A 72 4.56 4.38 -13.01
C ASP A 72 5.49 3.90 -11.88
N GLU A 73 6.45 4.74 -11.53
CA GLU A 73 7.36 4.57 -10.41
C GLU A 73 7.24 5.77 -9.47
N LEU A 74 7.05 5.52 -8.17
CA LEU A 74 6.90 6.58 -7.17
C LEU A 74 7.65 6.22 -5.89
N ARG A 75 8.33 7.21 -5.33
CA ARG A 75 8.97 7.15 -4.00
C ARG A 75 8.52 8.36 -3.21
N VAL A 76 7.99 8.12 -2.02
CA VAL A 76 7.55 9.19 -1.10
C VAL A 76 8.19 8.98 0.24
N MET A 77 8.65 10.06 0.83
CA MET A 77 9.06 10.13 2.23
C MET A 77 8.23 11.20 2.92
N MET A 78 7.74 10.88 4.10
CA MET A 78 7.03 11.83 4.96
C MET A 78 7.63 11.81 6.36
N ILE A 79 7.63 12.96 7.02
CA ILE A 79 8.01 13.10 8.42
C ILE A 79 7.07 14.09 9.09
N ASP A 80 6.51 13.71 10.23
CA ASP A 80 5.65 14.60 11.01
C ASP A 80 6.41 15.31 12.16
N LYS A 81 5.70 16.20 12.85
CA LYS A 81 6.25 16.96 13.98
C LYS A 81 6.69 16.08 15.16
N ASN A 82 6.18 14.85 15.27
CA ASN A 82 6.53 13.86 16.27
C ASN A 82 7.69 12.96 15.83
N GLN A 83 8.32 13.27 14.68
CA GLN A 83 9.40 12.49 14.06
C GLN A 83 8.97 11.09 13.60
N VAL A 84 7.67 10.85 13.45
CA VAL A 84 7.19 9.63 12.79
C VAL A 84 7.50 9.75 11.30
N THR A 85 8.22 8.77 10.78
CA THR A 85 8.61 8.72 9.37
C THR A 85 7.85 7.64 8.63
N ALA A 86 7.37 7.97 7.43
CA ALA A 86 6.74 7.01 6.54
C ALA A 86 7.40 7.01 5.17
N PHE A 87 7.49 5.83 4.57
CA PHE A 87 8.03 5.63 3.24
C PHE A 87 7.01 4.88 2.38
N LEU A 88 6.68 5.44 1.22
CA LEU A 88 5.89 4.77 0.21
C LEU A 88 6.74 4.50 -1.02
N SER A 89 6.81 3.24 -1.42
CA SER A 89 7.38 2.83 -2.70
C SER A 89 6.29 2.18 -3.52
N PHE A 90 6.00 2.77 -4.68
CA PHE A 90 5.11 2.19 -5.67
C PHE A 90 5.91 1.90 -6.94
N SER A 91 5.66 0.75 -7.55
CA SER A 91 6.31 0.32 -8.80
C SER A 91 5.38 -0.58 -9.59
N THR A 92 5.44 -0.46 -10.90
CA THR A 92 4.77 -1.38 -11.83
C THR A 92 5.72 -2.42 -12.42
N GLN A 93 7.01 -2.33 -12.11
CA GLN A 93 8.07 -3.14 -12.73
C GLN A 93 8.81 -4.06 -11.76
N MET A 94 8.67 -3.79 -10.45
CA MET A 94 9.36 -4.60 -9.44
C MET A 94 8.70 -5.97 -9.29
N LYS A 95 9.53 -7.00 -9.23
CA LYS A 95 9.12 -8.39 -8.99
C LYS A 95 9.71 -8.90 -7.66
N PRO A 96 8.99 -9.75 -6.93
CA PRO A 96 7.61 -10.21 -7.19
C PRO A 96 6.58 -9.09 -6.97
N ALA A 97 5.38 -9.26 -7.54
CA ALA A 97 4.24 -8.42 -7.18
C ALA A 97 3.98 -8.54 -5.67
N MET A 98 3.91 -7.40 -4.98
CA MET A 98 3.93 -7.37 -3.53
C MET A 98 3.16 -6.17 -3.02
N ILE A 99 2.26 -6.39 -2.09
CA ILE A 99 1.61 -5.33 -1.33
C ILE A 99 1.93 -5.57 0.15
N GLN A 100 2.92 -4.85 0.64
CA GLN A 100 3.38 -4.98 2.03
C GLN A 100 3.30 -3.67 2.78
N PHE A 101 2.82 -3.74 3.99
CA PHE A 101 2.83 -2.66 4.96
C PHE A 101 3.65 -3.07 6.19
N ARG A 102 4.58 -2.19 6.61
CA ARG A 102 5.45 -2.43 7.76
C ARG A 102 5.30 -1.29 8.75
N ILE A 103 5.06 -1.65 10.00
CA ILE A 103 5.06 -0.72 11.13
C ILE A 103 6.22 -1.10 12.02
N LEU A 104 7.14 -0.17 12.24
CA LEU A 104 8.32 -0.38 13.07
C LEU A 104 8.30 0.64 14.21
N GLY A 105 8.36 0.17 15.42
CA GLY A 105 8.44 1.00 16.61
C GLY A 105 9.68 0.67 17.44
N PRO A 106 9.93 1.37 18.55
CA PRO A 106 11.14 1.25 19.34
C PRO A 106 11.31 -0.13 20.01
N GLN A 107 10.25 -0.90 20.18
CA GLN A 107 10.30 -2.21 20.83
C GLN A 107 10.08 -3.37 19.87
N ASN A 108 9.14 -3.24 18.97
CA ASN A 108 8.68 -4.32 18.10
C ASN A 108 8.21 -3.75 16.75
N GLY A 109 7.88 -4.64 15.84
CA GLY A 109 7.29 -4.25 14.56
C GLY A 109 6.30 -5.29 14.04
N ILE A 110 5.61 -4.94 12.97
CA ILE A 110 4.68 -5.83 12.27
C ILE A 110 4.95 -5.70 10.77
N VAL A 111 4.92 -6.83 10.08
CA VAL A 111 4.87 -6.90 8.62
C VAL A 111 3.53 -7.51 8.22
N ILE A 112 2.79 -6.80 7.40
CA ILE A 112 1.53 -7.25 6.81
C ILE A 112 1.78 -7.43 5.32
N ASP A 113 1.52 -8.64 4.81
CA ASP A 113 1.55 -8.93 3.38
C ASP A 113 0.13 -9.24 2.92
N GLU A 114 -0.42 -8.36 2.07
CA GLU A 114 -1.80 -8.47 1.62
C GLU A 114 -1.97 -9.48 0.49
N VAL A 115 -0.93 -9.70 -0.32
CA VAL A 115 -0.97 -10.72 -1.37
C VAL A 115 -0.99 -12.11 -0.75
N GLN A 116 -0.14 -12.35 0.26
CA GLN A 116 -0.09 -13.61 0.98
C GLN A 116 -1.10 -13.70 2.12
N GLN A 117 -1.80 -12.61 2.43
CA GLN A 117 -2.70 -12.48 3.59
C GLN A 117 -2.04 -12.97 4.89
N SER A 118 -0.85 -12.47 5.15
CA SER A 118 -0.05 -12.87 6.31
C SER A 118 0.33 -11.69 7.19
N ILE A 119 0.44 -11.95 8.49
CA ILE A 119 0.89 -10.99 9.50
C ILE A 119 2.03 -11.63 10.27
N ILE A 120 3.18 -10.96 10.31
CA ILE A 120 4.37 -11.37 11.03
C ILE A 120 4.75 -10.30 12.04
N LYS A 121 4.74 -10.66 13.30
CA LYS A 121 5.24 -9.82 14.40
C LYS A 121 6.75 -9.92 14.47
N LEU A 122 7.42 -8.78 14.31
CA LEU A 122 8.86 -8.65 14.51
C LEU A 122 9.12 -8.30 15.97
N HIS A 123 10.11 -8.94 16.55
CA HIS A 123 10.52 -8.65 17.93
C HIS A 123 11.88 -7.95 17.92
N GLY A 124 12.03 -6.95 18.76
CA GLY A 124 13.32 -6.36 19.06
C GLY A 124 14.27 -7.38 19.68
N ARG A 125 15.56 -7.03 19.73
CA ARG A 125 16.61 -7.92 20.26
C ARG A 125 16.33 -8.32 21.72
N LYS A 126 16.19 -9.62 21.95
CA LYS A 126 15.87 -10.18 23.28
C LYS A 126 16.87 -11.22 23.77
N TYR A 127 17.67 -11.77 22.87
CA TYR A 127 18.56 -12.89 23.17
C TYR A 127 20.02 -12.44 23.10
N LYS A 128 20.85 -13.04 23.95
CA LYS A 128 22.29 -12.77 23.94
C LYS A 128 22.97 -13.61 22.86
N SER A 129 24.01 -13.01 22.22
CA SER A 129 24.95 -13.69 21.34
C SER A 129 24.29 -14.48 20.20
N TYR A 130 24.69 -15.72 20.01
CA TYR A 130 24.25 -16.58 18.89
C TYR A 130 22.76 -16.94 18.92
N LEU A 131 22.12 -16.97 20.09
CA LEU A 131 20.69 -17.26 20.20
C LEU A 131 19.81 -16.29 19.41
N GLU A 132 20.24 -15.04 19.26
CA GLU A 132 19.55 -14.04 18.43
C GLU A 132 19.50 -14.44 16.94
N ARG A 133 20.41 -15.31 16.49
CA ARG A 133 20.47 -15.77 15.10
C ARG A 133 19.53 -16.97 14.83
N PHE A 134 19.11 -17.71 15.85
CA PHE A 134 18.31 -18.92 15.70
C PHE A 134 16.88 -18.76 16.19
N VAL A 135 16.70 -18.19 17.39
CA VAL A 135 15.39 -18.14 18.04
C VAL A 135 14.39 -17.26 17.29
N PRO A 136 14.73 -16.04 16.78
CA PRO A 136 13.82 -15.27 15.98
C PRO A 136 13.40 -15.98 14.70
N LEU A 137 14.33 -16.61 13.98
CA LEU A 137 14.02 -17.37 12.77
C LEU A 137 13.01 -18.50 13.03
N TYR A 138 13.19 -19.25 14.12
CA TYR A 138 12.26 -20.29 14.54
C TYR A 138 10.88 -19.71 14.89
N LYS A 139 10.84 -18.56 15.58
CA LYS A 139 9.58 -17.88 15.90
C LYS A 139 8.86 -17.38 14.65
N TYR A 140 9.60 -16.83 13.67
CA TYR A 140 9.02 -16.40 12.40
C TYR A 140 8.48 -17.60 11.60
N SER A 141 9.20 -18.71 11.54
CA SER A 141 8.73 -19.91 10.85
C SER A 141 7.40 -20.42 11.43
N LYS A 142 7.25 -20.40 12.77
CA LYS A 142 5.97 -20.72 13.42
C LYS A 142 4.83 -19.76 13.01
N GLN A 143 5.12 -18.47 12.88
CA GLN A 143 4.13 -17.48 12.46
C GLN A 143 3.72 -17.71 11.01
N TYR A 144 4.66 -17.97 10.09
CA TYR A 144 4.36 -18.32 8.71
C TYR A 144 3.52 -19.59 8.61
N LYS A 145 3.89 -20.63 9.37
CA LYS A 145 3.10 -21.88 9.46
C LYS A 145 1.67 -21.61 9.95
N LYS A 146 1.50 -20.77 10.97
CA LYS A 146 0.18 -20.39 11.48
C LYS A 146 -0.65 -19.66 10.41
N ASN A 147 -0.06 -18.69 9.69
CA ASN A 147 -0.72 -17.98 8.60
C ASN A 147 -1.13 -18.94 7.47
N PHE A 148 -0.25 -19.89 7.11
CA PHE A 148 -0.56 -20.92 6.12
C PHE A 148 -1.82 -21.73 6.50
N TYR A 149 -1.87 -22.27 7.70
CA TYR A 149 -3.04 -23.06 8.13
C TYR A 149 -4.31 -22.22 8.27
N LYS A 150 -4.18 -20.95 8.67
CA LYS A 150 -5.31 -20.01 8.67
C LYS A 150 -5.87 -19.82 7.26
N ASN A 151 -4.98 -19.53 6.30
CA ASN A 151 -5.38 -19.31 4.93
C ASN A 151 -5.96 -20.57 4.28
N LEU A 152 -5.36 -21.73 4.55
CA LEU A 152 -5.89 -23.03 4.10
C LEU A 152 -7.29 -23.29 4.67
N GLY A 153 -7.50 -23.01 5.96
CA GLY A 153 -8.83 -23.14 6.59
C GLY A 153 -9.87 -22.23 5.96
N LEU A 154 -9.51 -20.97 5.67
CA LEU A 154 -10.40 -20.03 4.96
C LEU A 154 -10.72 -20.52 3.54
N PHE A 155 -9.73 -21.07 2.84
CA PHE A 155 -9.92 -21.65 1.51
C PHE A 155 -10.89 -22.82 1.53
N ILE A 156 -10.71 -23.77 2.44
CA ILE A 156 -11.59 -24.94 2.60
C ILE A 156 -13.03 -24.50 2.90
N LYS A 157 -13.19 -23.46 3.72
CA LYS A 157 -14.51 -22.89 4.06
C LYS A 157 -15.11 -22.03 2.95
N ARG A 158 -14.41 -21.85 1.81
CA ARG A 158 -14.77 -20.92 0.73
C ARG A 158 -14.90 -19.46 1.19
N GLU A 159 -14.18 -19.08 2.23
CA GLU A 159 -14.15 -17.73 2.81
C GLU A 159 -12.91 -16.94 2.40
N PHE A 160 -12.01 -17.52 1.61
CA PHE A 160 -10.78 -16.90 1.13
C PHE A 160 -11.08 -16.05 -0.10
N HIS A 161 -11.54 -14.81 0.11
CA HIS A 161 -11.89 -13.90 -0.98
C HIS A 161 -11.00 -12.67 -0.96
N MET A 162 -10.43 -12.31 -2.12
CA MET A 162 -9.63 -11.09 -2.31
C MET A 162 -10.40 -9.80 -1.96
N LYS A 163 -11.73 -9.81 -2.10
CA LYS A 163 -12.61 -8.65 -1.85
C LYS A 163 -13.24 -8.65 -0.45
N ARG A 164 -12.82 -9.53 0.46
CA ARG A 164 -13.45 -9.62 1.79
C ARG A 164 -13.35 -8.31 2.58
N GLY A 165 -12.21 -7.58 2.47
CA GLY A 165 -12.07 -6.27 3.10
C GLY A 165 -13.09 -5.25 2.62
N LEU A 166 -13.33 -5.19 1.31
CA LEU A 166 -14.35 -4.31 0.74
C LEU A 166 -15.76 -4.71 1.19
N TYR A 167 -16.07 -6.01 1.21
CA TYR A 167 -17.34 -6.50 1.71
C TYR A 167 -17.59 -6.09 3.17
N ASN A 168 -16.60 -6.31 4.04
CA ASN A 168 -16.69 -5.93 5.45
C ASN A 168 -16.86 -4.41 5.62
N LEU A 169 -16.17 -3.61 4.81
CA LEU A 169 -16.31 -2.15 4.85
C LEU A 169 -17.72 -1.71 4.46
N ILE A 170 -18.27 -2.26 3.39
CA ILE A 170 -19.65 -1.98 2.96
C ILE A 170 -20.63 -2.41 4.04
N GLU A 171 -20.49 -3.61 4.59
CA GLU A 171 -21.34 -4.09 5.68
C GLU A 171 -21.29 -3.18 6.91
N SER A 172 -20.07 -2.77 7.32
CA SER A 172 -19.89 -1.85 8.45
C SER A 172 -20.52 -0.47 8.17
N PHE A 173 -20.44 0.00 6.93
CA PHE A 173 -21.07 1.26 6.53
C PHE A 173 -22.61 1.19 6.62
N TYR A 174 -23.23 0.12 6.12
CA TYR A 174 -24.68 -0.05 6.27
C TYR A 174 -25.10 -0.18 7.74
N LYS A 175 -24.34 -0.93 8.54
CA LYS A 175 -24.61 -1.04 10.00
C LYS A 175 -24.53 0.32 10.70
N SER A 176 -23.58 1.18 10.32
CA SER A 176 -23.48 2.52 10.91
C SER A 176 -24.70 3.39 10.60
N ILE A 177 -25.29 3.23 9.40
CA ILE A 177 -26.53 3.92 9.05
C ILE A 177 -27.73 3.36 9.83
N GLU A 178 -27.85 2.02 9.92
CA GLU A 178 -28.95 1.36 10.63
C GLU A 178 -28.96 1.67 12.13
N ASN A 179 -27.77 1.81 12.73
CA ASN A 179 -27.60 2.04 14.16
C ASN A 179 -27.40 3.52 14.53
N ASP A 180 -27.43 4.44 13.56
CA ASP A 180 -27.09 5.87 13.76
C ASP A 180 -25.71 6.06 14.41
N GLU A 181 -24.73 5.26 13.98
CA GLU A 181 -23.34 5.28 14.44
C GLU A 181 -22.44 6.04 13.46
N ALA A 182 -21.22 6.41 13.92
CA ALA A 182 -20.21 7.00 13.06
C ALA A 182 -19.81 6.05 11.91
N PRO A 183 -19.53 6.58 10.70
CA PRO A 183 -19.08 5.75 9.58
C PRO A 183 -17.75 5.05 9.92
N PRO A 184 -17.47 3.87 9.33
CA PRO A 184 -16.27 3.09 9.63
C PRO A 184 -14.95 3.77 9.20
N ILE A 185 -15.04 4.77 8.35
CA ILE A 185 -13.92 5.66 7.99
C ILE A 185 -14.41 7.10 8.23
N SER A 186 -13.68 7.86 9.02
CA SER A 186 -14.04 9.24 9.32
C SER A 186 -13.87 10.16 8.10
N TYR A 187 -14.65 11.24 8.04
CA TYR A 187 -14.44 12.27 7.00
C TYR A 187 -13.07 12.92 7.09
N GLU A 188 -12.53 13.06 8.30
CA GLU A 188 -11.19 13.61 8.54
C GLU A 188 -10.11 12.73 7.92
N ASP A 189 -10.20 11.40 8.06
CA ASP A 189 -9.28 10.45 7.43
C ASP A 189 -9.35 10.50 5.91
N ILE A 190 -10.57 10.63 5.35
CA ILE A 190 -10.77 10.76 3.91
C ILE A 190 -10.14 12.06 3.39
N LEU A 191 -10.36 13.17 4.07
CA LEU A 191 -9.79 14.48 3.70
C LEU A 191 -8.27 14.47 3.82
N LYS A 192 -7.72 13.88 4.87
CA LYS A 192 -6.29 13.73 5.06
C LYS A 192 -5.64 12.88 3.96
N CYS A 193 -6.26 11.75 3.63
CA CYS A 193 -5.81 10.90 2.52
C CYS A 193 -5.80 11.66 1.19
N SER A 194 -6.86 12.42 0.91
CA SER A 194 -6.98 13.25 -0.29
C SER A 194 -5.90 14.33 -0.33
N LYS A 195 -5.68 15.04 0.78
CA LYS A 195 -4.63 16.07 0.91
C LYS A 195 -3.24 15.50 0.61
N ILE A 196 -2.89 14.36 1.23
CA ILE A 196 -1.59 13.71 1.00
C ILE A 196 -1.45 13.32 -0.48
N THR A 197 -2.49 12.72 -1.05
CA THR A 197 -2.50 12.31 -2.46
C THR A 197 -2.30 13.50 -3.40
N ASP A 198 -2.99 14.60 -3.15
CA ASP A 198 -2.86 15.84 -3.94
C ASP A 198 -1.47 16.46 -3.82
N MET A 199 -0.87 16.44 -2.63
CA MET A 199 0.51 16.92 -2.42
C MET A 199 1.51 16.09 -3.22
N ILE A 200 1.37 14.76 -3.22
CA ILE A 200 2.21 13.86 -4.02
C ILE A 200 2.07 14.19 -5.51
N ILE A 201 0.83 14.26 -6.02
CA ILE A 201 0.56 14.52 -7.44
C ILE A 201 1.13 15.88 -7.85
N LYS A 202 0.93 16.92 -7.05
CA LYS A 202 1.47 18.24 -7.32
C LYS A 202 2.99 18.27 -7.42
N GLN A 203 3.69 17.50 -6.61
CA GLN A 203 5.16 17.44 -6.67
C GLN A 203 5.63 16.69 -7.92
N ILE A 204 5.13 15.49 -8.17
CA ILE A 204 5.62 14.63 -9.27
C ILE A 204 5.28 15.14 -10.66
N TYR A 205 4.21 15.94 -10.82
CA TYR A 205 3.84 16.52 -12.11
C TYR A 205 4.35 17.96 -12.29
N LYS A 206 4.75 18.68 -11.23
CA LYS A 206 5.45 19.97 -11.38
C LYS A 206 6.87 19.82 -11.91
N GLU A 207 7.57 18.77 -11.52
CA GLU A 207 8.92 18.46 -12.04
C GLU A 207 8.91 18.03 -13.51
N THR A 208 7.75 17.58 -14.03
CA THR A 208 7.62 17.19 -15.46
C THR A 208 7.33 18.37 -16.38
N LEU A 209 7.00 19.55 -15.84
CA LEU A 209 6.66 20.78 -16.58
C LEU A 209 7.77 21.84 -16.54
N SER A 210 8.89 21.56 -15.86
CA SER A 210 10.11 22.36 -15.85
C SER A 210 11.20 21.69 -16.68
#